data_74cbd08ad33513581aeda119e5543f2f
#
_entry.id   74cbd08ad33513581aeda119e5543f2f
#
_cell.length_a   1.000
_cell.length_b   1.000
_cell.length_c   1.000
_cell.angle_alpha   90.00
_cell.angle_beta   90.00
_cell.angle_gamma   90.00
#
_symmetry.space_group_name_H-M   'P 1'
#
loop_
_entity.id
_entity.type
_entity.pdbx_description
1 polymer ?
#
loop_
_entity_poly.entity_id
_entity_poly.type
_entity_poly.pdbx_seq_one_letter_code
_entity_poly.pdbx_strand_id
1 'polypeptide(L)'
;MKTISYYISMVVILAATIFTGCTDDDEKSLSPRAGELSIYDFAPNTGKGGTQLLINGEQFPLDATSISVSINEVQLSILRSNEEQLLVEVPDNEAIGTAPIVIKTNGKTTQSEVNFIFQKTAITGYSPAYGKVGTKVRIYVENLPTEIKNPSATYNGLAADCTVEEGYFLVTIPETDFGSYPIVISFNGRTLTTGDFEYKELVFERTVTTLPGSCFCN
;
A
#
# COMPACT_ATOMS: atom_id res chain seq x y z
N MET A 1 -69.34 -39.96 -33.97
CA MET A 1 -68.49 -38.76 -34.18
C MET A 1 -68.56 -37.75 -33.02
N LYS A 2 -69.07 -38.11 -31.81
CA LYS A 2 -69.06 -37.17 -30.65
C LYS A 2 -68.00 -37.43 -29.60
N THR A 3 -67.27 -38.55 -29.67
CA THR A 3 -66.25 -38.94 -28.69
C THR A 3 -64.85 -38.43 -29.01
N ILE A 4 -64.52 -38.18 -30.30
CA ILE A 4 -63.23 -37.68 -30.73
C ILE A 4 -63.02 -36.19 -30.39
N SER A 5 -64.14 -35.40 -30.42
CA SER A 5 -64.11 -33.96 -30.04
C SER A 5 -63.82 -33.72 -28.57
N TYR A 6 -64.17 -34.67 -27.71
CA TYR A 6 -63.94 -34.57 -26.27
C TYR A 6 -62.47 -34.79 -25.88
N TYR A 7 -61.81 -35.68 -26.58
CA TYR A 7 -60.39 -35.96 -26.33
C TYR A 7 -59.45 -34.84 -26.82
N ILE A 8 -59.81 -34.15 -27.91
CA ILE A 8 -59.07 -33.01 -28.40
C ILE A 8 -59.19 -31.81 -27.45
N SER A 9 -60.35 -31.59 -26.85
CA SER A 9 -60.60 -30.54 -25.87
C SER A 9 -59.86 -30.82 -24.54
N MET A 10 -59.70 -32.09 -24.13
CA MET A 10 -59.07 -32.50 -22.89
C MET A 10 -57.53 -32.43 -23.01
N VAL A 11 -56.96 -32.71 -24.21
CA VAL A 11 -55.51 -32.60 -24.47
C VAL A 11 -55.04 -31.14 -24.54
N VAL A 12 -55.88 -30.21 -24.99
CA VAL A 12 -55.57 -28.79 -25.05
C VAL A 12 -55.57 -28.15 -23.65
N ILE A 13 -56.39 -28.65 -22.72
CA ILE A 13 -56.47 -28.14 -21.34
C ILE A 13 -55.29 -28.67 -20.49
N LEU A 14 -54.70 -29.83 -20.83
CA LEU A 14 -53.57 -30.41 -20.07
C LEU A 14 -52.22 -29.81 -20.50
N ALA A 15 -52.12 -29.08 -21.61
CA ALA A 15 -50.89 -28.42 -22.07
C ALA A 15 -50.71 -26.99 -21.52
N ALA A 16 -51.67 -26.46 -20.75
CA ALA A 16 -51.64 -25.06 -20.25
C ALA A 16 -51.16 -24.90 -18.78
N THR A 17 -50.72 -25.96 -18.12
CA THR A 17 -50.35 -25.89 -16.67
C THR A 17 -48.90 -26.21 -16.34
N ILE A 18 -47.95 -26.10 -17.29
CA ILE A 18 -46.54 -26.37 -17.02
C ILE A 18 -45.64 -25.13 -17.21
N PHE A 19 -46.16 -23.92 -17.00
CA PHE A 19 -45.32 -22.71 -16.98
C PHE A 19 -45.66 -21.82 -15.78
N THR A 20 -45.54 -22.35 -14.55
CA THR A 20 -45.39 -21.54 -13.36
C THR A 20 -44.36 -22.18 -12.45
N GLY A 21 -43.11 -21.96 -12.80
CA GLY A 21 -41.95 -22.34 -12.03
C GLY A 21 -40.82 -21.38 -12.35
N CYS A 22 -41.04 -20.05 -12.23
CA CYS A 22 -39.98 -19.14 -11.91
C CYS A 22 -39.82 -19.18 -10.40
N THR A 23 -38.88 -19.98 -9.94
CA THR A 23 -38.21 -19.70 -8.67
C THR A 23 -37.47 -18.41 -8.87
N ASP A 24 -37.93 -17.36 -8.23
CA ASP A 24 -37.09 -16.19 -7.93
C ASP A 24 -36.00 -16.64 -6.98
N ASP A 25 -34.97 -17.25 -7.54
CA ASP A 25 -33.65 -17.20 -6.91
C ASP A 25 -33.18 -15.76 -7.12
N ASP A 26 -33.27 -14.97 -6.06
CA ASP A 26 -32.61 -13.68 -5.91
C ASP A 26 -31.10 -13.87 -6.00
N GLU A 27 -30.57 -14.32 -7.14
CA GLU A 27 -29.26 -13.94 -7.57
C GLU A 27 -29.36 -12.47 -7.97
N LYS A 28 -29.06 -11.62 -6.99
CA LYS A 28 -28.79 -10.21 -7.19
C LYS A 28 -27.57 -10.10 -8.09
N SER A 29 -27.76 -10.42 -9.37
CA SER A 29 -26.83 -10.10 -10.43
C SER A 29 -26.70 -8.59 -10.45
N LEU A 30 -25.69 -8.08 -9.75
CA LEU A 30 -25.20 -6.71 -9.83
C LEU A 30 -24.53 -6.50 -11.19
N SER A 31 -25.22 -6.80 -12.29
CA SER A 31 -24.83 -6.29 -13.59
C SER A 31 -25.22 -4.82 -13.61
N PRO A 32 -24.26 -3.88 -13.66
CA PRO A 32 -24.56 -2.47 -13.83
C PRO A 32 -25.42 -2.29 -15.09
N ARG A 33 -26.42 -1.42 -15.02
CA ARG A 33 -27.22 -1.08 -16.20
C ARG A 33 -26.30 -0.42 -17.21
N ALA A 34 -26.28 -0.93 -18.45
CA ALA A 34 -25.51 -0.31 -19.54
C ALA A 34 -25.80 1.19 -19.59
N GLY A 35 -24.74 2.01 -19.44
CA GLY A 35 -24.81 3.48 -19.42
C GLY A 35 -24.80 4.14 -18.04
N GLU A 36 -24.58 3.40 -16.94
CA GLU A 36 -24.37 3.97 -15.61
C GLU A 36 -22.87 3.97 -15.24
N LEU A 37 -22.41 5.08 -14.64
CA LEU A 37 -21.05 5.16 -14.11
C LEU A 37 -20.85 4.08 -13.04
N SER A 38 -19.95 3.14 -13.27
CA SER A 38 -19.74 2.01 -12.36
C SER A 38 -18.29 1.57 -12.28
N ILE A 39 -17.91 1.00 -11.16
CA ILE A 39 -16.62 0.32 -10.93
C ILE A 39 -16.92 -1.18 -10.80
N TYR A 40 -16.27 -2.01 -11.61
CA TYR A 40 -16.38 -3.47 -11.53
C TYR A 40 -15.36 -4.06 -10.58
N ASP A 41 -14.10 -3.71 -10.79
CA ASP A 41 -12.97 -4.13 -9.99
C ASP A 41 -11.82 -3.13 -10.08
N PHE A 42 -10.78 -3.38 -9.31
CA PHE A 42 -9.50 -2.68 -9.42
C PHE A 42 -8.35 -3.55 -8.90
N ALA A 43 -7.16 -3.31 -9.40
CA ALA A 43 -5.95 -4.00 -8.97
C ALA A 43 -4.73 -3.07 -9.01
N PRO A 44 -3.78 -3.25 -8.05
CA PRO A 44 -3.86 -4.08 -6.85
C PRO A 44 -4.81 -3.51 -5.79
N ASN A 45 -5.31 -4.34 -4.85
CA ASN A 45 -6.17 -3.86 -3.76
C ASN A 45 -5.39 -3.39 -2.51
N THR A 46 -4.07 -3.51 -2.53
CA THR A 46 -3.17 -2.99 -1.51
C THR A 46 -2.00 -2.27 -2.17
N GLY A 47 -1.48 -1.24 -1.51
CA GLY A 47 -0.33 -0.51 -2.04
C GLY A 47 0.16 0.60 -1.15
N LYS A 48 1.28 1.19 -1.55
CA LYS A 48 1.99 2.29 -0.90
C LYS A 48 1.94 3.54 -1.78
N GLY A 49 2.54 4.64 -1.36
CA GLY A 49 2.73 5.82 -2.20
C GLY A 49 3.46 5.49 -3.51
N GLY A 50 2.93 5.95 -4.64
CA GLY A 50 3.41 5.65 -5.98
C GLY A 50 2.88 4.35 -6.59
N THR A 51 2.00 3.61 -5.89
CA THR A 51 1.33 2.43 -6.47
C THR A 51 0.37 2.88 -7.56
N GLN A 52 0.47 2.25 -8.74
CA GLN A 52 -0.47 2.45 -9.83
C GLN A 52 -1.62 1.43 -9.72
N LEU A 53 -2.85 1.94 -9.76
CA LEU A 53 -4.07 1.14 -9.73
C LEU A 53 -4.73 1.18 -11.11
N LEU A 54 -5.06 0.01 -11.65
CA LEU A 54 -5.96 -0.12 -12.78
C LEU A 54 -7.37 -0.34 -12.26
N ILE A 55 -8.29 0.55 -12.60
CA ILE A 55 -9.71 0.49 -12.22
C ILE A 55 -10.48 0.14 -13.49
N ASN A 56 -11.25 -0.94 -13.46
CA ASN A 56 -12.12 -1.36 -14.54
C ASN A 56 -13.57 -0.97 -14.21
N GLY A 57 -14.32 -0.52 -15.21
CA GLY A 57 -15.70 -0.08 -15.01
C GLY A 57 -16.39 0.31 -16.31
N GLU A 58 -17.36 1.19 -16.23
CA GLU A 58 -18.10 1.72 -17.38
C GLU A 58 -18.38 3.21 -17.24
N GLN A 59 -18.51 3.87 -18.40
CA GLN A 59 -18.88 5.29 -18.55
C GLN A 59 -17.89 6.25 -17.89
N PHE A 60 -16.62 5.88 -17.87
CA PHE A 60 -15.57 6.83 -17.48
C PHE A 60 -15.40 7.89 -18.58
N PRO A 61 -15.31 9.18 -18.22
CA PRO A 61 -15.01 10.23 -19.20
C PRO A 61 -13.65 10.02 -19.84
N LEU A 62 -13.55 10.28 -21.13
CA LEU A 62 -12.27 10.32 -21.86
C LEU A 62 -11.40 11.50 -21.39
N ASP A 63 -12.04 12.59 -20.96
CA ASP A 63 -11.34 13.75 -20.42
C ASP A 63 -11.08 13.55 -18.92
N ALA A 64 -9.82 13.32 -18.59
CA ALA A 64 -9.35 13.15 -17.21
C ALA A 64 -9.62 14.37 -16.31
N THR A 65 -9.85 15.56 -16.88
CA THR A 65 -10.15 16.78 -16.10
C THR A 65 -11.59 16.83 -15.59
N SER A 66 -12.48 16.04 -16.20
CA SER A 66 -13.90 15.94 -15.82
C SER A 66 -14.19 14.87 -14.77
N ILE A 67 -13.16 14.13 -14.34
CA ILE A 67 -13.26 13.01 -13.40
C ILE A 67 -12.34 13.23 -12.19
N SER A 68 -12.82 12.84 -11.04
CA SER A 68 -12.08 12.87 -9.77
C SER A 68 -12.11 11.48 -9.16
N VAL A 69 -10.94 10.96 -8.80
CA VAL A 69 -10.78 9.67 -8.15
C VAL A 69 -10.18 9.91 -6.77
N SER A 70 -10.79 9.37 -5.72
CA SER A 70 -10.30 9.55 -4.35
C SER A 70 -10.47 8.28 -3.52
N ILE A 71 -9.64 8.16 -2.47
CA ILE A 71 -9.77 7.16 -1.41
C ILE A 71 -9.72 7.93 -0.10
N ASN A 72 -10.74 7.78 0.75
CA ASN A 72 -10.85 8.51 2.02
C ASN A 72 -10.61 10.03 1.85
N GLU A 73 -11.24 10.64 0.83
CA GLU A 73 -11.12 12.07 0.45
C GLU A 73 -9.74 12.50 -0.10
N VAL A 74 -8.74 11.62 -0.07
CA VAL A 74 -7.44 11.87 -0.68
C VAL A 74 -7.53 11.63 -2.18
N GLN A 75 -7.23 12.68 -2.98
CA GLN A 75 -7.26 12.61 -4.45
C GLN A 75 -6.11 11.78 -5.00
N LEU A 76 -6.41 10.92 -5.98
CA LEU A 76 -5.44 10.15 -6.74
C LEU A 76 -5.12 10.87 -8.06
N SER A 77 -3.89 10.73 -8.54
CA SER A 77 -3.48 11.27 -9.83
C SER A 77 -3.95 10.35 -10.95
N ILE A 78 -4.73 10.88 -11.91
CA ILE A 78 -5.18 10.12 -13.08
C ILE A 78 -4.06 10.16 -14.11
N LEU A 79 -3.52 8.99 -14.46
CA LEU A 79 -2.46 8.84 -15.45
C LEU A 79 -3.02 8.59 -16.86
N ARG A 80 -4.10 7.82 -16.95
CA ARG A 80 -4.82 7.50 -18.18
C ARG A 80 -6.30 7.27 -17.90
N SER A 81 -7.13 7.61 -18.89
CA SER A 81 -8.58 7.37 -18.87
C SER A 81 -9.05 6.89 -20.23
N ASN A 82 -9.90 5.88 -20.25
CA ASN A 82 -10.79 5.53 -21.35
C ASN A 82 -12.17 5.17 -20.79
N GLU A 83 -13.15 4.82 -21.64
CA GLU A 83 -14.54 4.59 -21.20
C GLU A 83 -14.72 3.41 -20.24
N GLU A 84 -13.75 2.47 -20.20
CA GLU A 84 -13.82 1.22 -19.44
C GLU A 84 -12.73 1.12 -18.37
N GLN A 85 -11.67 1.92 -18.46
CA GLN A 85 -10.49 1.79 -17.60
C GLN A 85 -9.92 3.14 -17.18
N LEU A 86 -9.51 3.21 -15.92
CA LEU A 86 -8.73 4.29 -15.35
C LEU A 86 -7.42 3.73 -14.79
N LEU A 87 -6.31 4.33 -15.19
CA LEU A 87 -5.02 4.12 -14.53
C LEU A 87 -4.75 5.32 -13.64
N VAL A 88 -4.64 5.08 -12.33
CA VAL A 88 -4.41 6.14 -11.33
C VAL A 88 -3.19 5.81 -10.48
N GLU A 89 -2.58 6.83 -9.89
CA GLU A 89 -1.46 6.68 -8.97
C GLU A 89 -1.88 7.12 -7.56
N VAL A 90 -1.56 6.29 -6.58
CA VAL A 90 -1.82 6.52 -5.16
C VAL A 90 -0.78 7.50 -4.62
N PRO A 91 -1.17 8.67 -4.08
CA PRO A 91 -0.22 9.60 -3.49
C PRO A 91 0.37 9.03 -2.19
N ASP A 92 1.54 9.51 -1.81
CA ASP A 92 2.17 9.15 -0.55
C ASP A 92 1.51 9.88 0.63
N ASN A 93 0.32 9.44 1.01
CA ASN A 93 -0.48 10.03 2.07
C ASN A 93 -1.14 8.95 2.95
N GLU A 94 -0.72 8.86 4.21
CA GLU A 94 -1.24 7.87 5.16
C GLU A 94 -2.71 8.06 5.55
N ALA A 95 -3.30 9.24 5.27
CA ALA A 95 -4.73 9.49 5.49
C ALA A 95 -5.62 8.61 4.60
N ILE A 96 -5.08 8.02 3.52
CA ILE A 96 -5.78 7.05 2.67
C ILE A 96 -6.32 5.88 3.50
N GLY A 97 -5.50 5.29 4.37
CA GLY A 97 -5.91 4.20 5.27
C GLY A 97 -6.53 3.01 4.53
N THR A 98 -7.69 2.57 4.98
CA THR A 98 -8.48 1.50 4.35
C THR A 98 -9.87 2.05 4.01
N ALA A 99 -10.17 2.22 2.73
CA ALA A 99 -11.43 2.79 2.27
C ALA A 99 -11.74 2.40 0.81
N PRO A 100 -13.00 2.51 0.36
CA PRO A 100 -13.34 2.30 -1.04
C PRO A 100 -12.77 3.39 -1.93
N ILE A 101 -12.56 3.06 -3.20
CA ILE A 101 -12.28 4.02 -4.25
C ILE A 101 -13.60 4.72 -4.62
N VAL A 102 -13.58 6.04 -4.61
CA VAL A 102 -14.72 6.87 -5.00
C VAL A 102 -14.40 7.61 -6.28
N ILE A 103 -15.26 7.49 -7.27
CA ILE A 103 -15.18 8.21 -8.55
C ILE A 103 -16.34 9.19 -8.64
N LYS A 104 -16.02 10.45 -8.96
CA LYS A 104 -17.00 11.53 -9.18
C LYS A 104 -16.81 12.15 -10.56
N THR A 105 -17.88 12.31 -11.31
CA THR A 105 -17.87 12.97 -12.62
C THR A 105 -19.24 13.52 -12.95
N ASN A 106 -19.35 14.75 -13.47
CA ASN A 106 -20.58 15.37 -13.99
C ASN A 106 -21.81 15.16 -13.10
N GLY A 107 -21.64 15.32 -11.77
CA GLY A 107 -22.71 15.15 -10.79
C GLY A 107 -23.07 13.69 -10.46
N LYS A 108 -22.42 12.70 -11.07
CA LYS A 108 -22.55 11.28 -10.74
C LYS A 108 -21.41 10.87 -9.78
N THR A 109 -21.71 9.93 -8.90
CA THR A 109 -20.72 9.36 -7.97
C THR A 109 -20.93 7.85 -7.91
N THR A 110 -19.82 7.11 -7.98
CA THR A 110 -19.79 5.66 -7.74
C THR A 110 -18.64 5.32 -6.78
N GLN A 111 -18.71 4.15 -6.16
CA GLN A 111 -17.64 3.65 -5.29
C GLN A 111 -17.42 2.17 -5.51
N SER A 112 -16.21 1.71 -5.22
CA SER A 112 -15.87 0.28 -5.27
C SER A 112 -16.53 -0.49 -4.12
N GLU A 113 -16.87 -1.75 -4.36
CA GLU A 113 -17.38 -2.66 -3.32
C GLU A 113 -16.27 -3.10 -2.36
N VAL A 114 -15.05 -3.22 -2.88
CA VAL A 114 -13.87 -3.63 -2.11
C VAL A 114 -13.08 -2.40 -1.70
N ASN A 115 -12.51 -2.42 -0.49
CA ASN A 115 -11.63 -1.36 -0.01
C ASN A 115 -10.21 -1.53 -0.55
N PHE A 116 -9.57 -0.41 -0.87
CA PHE A 116 -8.12 -0.34 -1.01
C PHE A 116 -7.47 -0.23 0.37
N ILE A 117 -6.32 -0.91 0.57
CA ILE A 117 -5.57 -0.90 1.83
C ILE A 117 -4.23 -0.20 1.59
N PHE A 118 -4.06 0.98 2.19
CA PHE A 118 -2.79 1.71 2.13
C PHE A 118 -1.77 1.09 3.08
N GLN A 119 -0.62 0.71 2.53
CA GLN A 119 0.51 0.17 3.26
C GLN A 119 1.41 1.30 3.75
N LYS A 120 1.36 1.59 5.05
CA LYS A 120 2.18 2.63 5.66
C LYS A 120 3.66 2.26 5.66
N THR A 121 4.50 3.27 5.51
CA THR A 121 5.94 3.11 5.64
C THR A 121 6.30 2.89 7.12
N ALA A 122 7.10 1.87 7.41
CA ALA A 122 7.53 1.56 8.77
C ALA A 122 8.99 1.08 8.82
N ILE A 123 9.69 1.43 9.91
CA ILE A 123 11.02 0.87 10.19
C ILE A 123 10.83 -0.55 10.72
N THR A 124 11.53 -1.51 10.09
CA THR A 124 11.52 -2.92 10.50
C THR A 124 12.74 -3.30 11.33
N GLY A 125 13.79 -2.48 11.29
CA GLY A 125 15.00 -2.69 12.07
C GLY A 125 16.13 -1.77 11.64
N TYR A 126 17.25 -1.85 12.35
CA TYR A 126 18.48 -1.14 11.99
C TYR A 126 19.72 -1.89 12.49
N SER A 127 20.85 -1.69 11.84
CA SER A 127 22.11 -2.35 12.20
C SER A 127 23.31 -1.56 11.65
N PRO A 128 24.43 -1.43 12.43
CA PRO A 128 24.59 -1.90 13.81
C PRO A 128 23.80 -1.05 14.83
N ALA A 129 23.60 -1.57 16.06
CA ALA A 129 22.92 -0.85 17.14
C ALA A 129 23.85 0.00 18.01
N TYR A 130 25.17 -0.07 17.77
CA TYR A 130 26.18 0.73 18.47
C TYR A 130 27.40 0.98 17.57
N GLY A 131 28.17 2.01 17.94
CA GLY A 131 29.39 2.35 17.22
C GLY A 131 29.97 3.69 17.65
N LYS A 132 30.92 4.18 16.84
CA LYS A 132 31.61 5.47 17.01
C LYS A 132 31.24 6.42 15.85
N VAL A 133 31.83 7.61 15.85
CA VAL A 133 31.78 8.54 14.72
C VAL A 133 32.13 7.85 13.40
N GLY A 134 31.37 8.14 12.35
CA GLY A 134 31.55 7.55 11.03
C GLY A 134 30.96 6.15 10.87
N THR A 135 30.35 5.56 11.92
CA THR A 135 29.63 4.29 11.81
C THR A 135 28.45 4.46 10.84
N LYS A 136 28.40 3.57 9.83
CA LYS A 136 27.29 3.54 8.87
C LYS A 136 26.20 2.58 9.36
N VAL A 137 25.02 3.11 9.64
CA VAL A 137 23.86 2.37 10.13
C VAL A 137 22.90 2.18 8.98
N ARG A 138 22.50 0.92 8.70
CA ARG A 138 21.41 0.61 7.79
C ARG A 138 20.11 0.59 8.58
N ILE A 139 19.15 1.39 8.14
CA ILE A 139 17.80 1.46 8.71
C ILE A 139 16.86 0.83 7.70
N TYR A 140 16.39 -0.38 7.98
CA TYR A 140 15.50 -1.14 7.10
C TYR A 140 14.08 -0.62 7.20
N VAL A 141 13.45 -0.43 6.05
CA VAL A 141 12.13 0.19 5.95
C VAL A 141 11.27 -0.61 4.99
N GLU A 142 10.06 -0.94 5.42
CA GLU A 142 9.05 -1.54 4.56
C GLU A 142 8.11 -0.48 3.97
N ASN A 143 7.48 -0.82 2.85
CA ASN A 143 6.51 0.02 2.14
C ASN A 143 7.05 1.42 1.81
N LEU A 144 8.35 1.52 1.52
CA LEU A 144 8.96 2.78 1.12
C LEU A 144 8.29 3.28 -0.17
N PRO A 145 7.85 4.57 -0.24
CA PRO A 145 7.24 5.12 -1.44
C PRO A 145 8.15 4.97 -2.67
N THR A 146 7.55 4.97 -3.85
CA THR A 146 8.32 4.87 -5.11
C THR A 146 9.22 6.08 -5.31
N GLU A 147 8.79 7.27 -4.89
CA GLU A 147 9.57 8.49 -4.95
C GLU A 147 9.89 8.99 -3.55
N ILE A 148 11.18 9.20 -3.26
CA ILE A 148 11.68 9.76 -2.00
C ILE A 148 12.19 11.18 -2.25
N LYS A 149 11.57 12.16 -1.60
CA LYS A 149 11.92 13.58 -1.69
C LYS A 149 12.56 14.07 -0.40
N ASN A 150 13.67 14.84 -0.54
CA ASN A 150 14.35 15.50 0.57
C ASN A 150 14.70 14.56 1.73
N PRO A 151 15.38 13.41 1.48
CA PRO A 151 15.80 12.51 2.55
C PRO A 151 16.82 13.20 3.44
N SER A 152 16.65 13.11 4.74
CA SER A 152 17.58 13.64 5.74
C SER A 152 17.54 12.77 6.99
N ALA A 153 18.61 12.84 7.79
CA ALA A 153 18.68 12.16 9.08
C ALA A 153 19.30 13.06 10.15
N THR A 154 18.92 12.78 11.39
CA THR A 154 19.57 13.39 12.56
C THR A 154 19.86 12.33 13.60
N TYR A 155 20.93 12.55 14.38
CA TYR A 155 21.30 11.75 15.55
C TYR A 155 21.67 12.70 16.69
N ASN A 156 21.07 12.54 17.86
CA ASN A 156 21.22 13.46 19.00
C ASN A 156 21.02 14.94 18.60
N GLY A 157 20.05 15.22 17.72
CA GLY A 157 19.77 16.57 17.22
C GLY A 157 20.76 17.12 16.18
N LEU A 158 21.84 16.41 15.88
CA LEU A 158 22.83 16.80 14.88
C LEU A 158 22.48 16.19 13.52
N ALA A 159 22.72 16.94 12.44
CA ALA A 159 22.55 16.44 11.09
C ALA A 159 23.52 15.28 10.83
N ALA A 160 23.00 14.20 10.20
CA ALA A 160 23.73 13.02 9.81
C ALA A 160 23.65 12.83 8.29
N ASP A 161 24.75 12.40 7.67
CA ASP A 161 24.71 12.03 6.25
C ASP A 161 23.74 10.88 6.04
N CYS A 162 22.85 11.04 5.07
CA CYS A 162 21.78 10.09 4.78
C CYS A 162 21.69 9.83 3.28
N THR A 163 21.76 8.56 2.89
CA THR A 163 21.47 8.12 1.52
C THR A 163 20.35 7.09 1.52
N VAL A 164 19.60 7.06 0.44
CA VAL A 164 18.49 6.10 0.24
C VAL A 164 18.97 5.01 -0.70
N GLU A 165 18.83 3.78 -0.26
CA GLU A 165 19.15 2.57 -1.01
C GLU A 165 17.87 1.73 -1.15
N GLU A 166 17.92 0.65 -1.92
CA GLU A 166 16.77 -0.23 -2.08
C GLU A 166 16.40 -0.90 -0.75
N GLY A 167 15.27 -0.47 -0.15
CA GLY A 167 14.73 -1.04 1.09
C GLY A 167 15.37 -0.53 2.39
N TYR A 168 16.31 0.41 2.36
CA TYR A 168 16.90 0.98 3.58
C TYR A 168 17.46 2.39 3.40
N PHE A 169 17.60 3.11 4.51
CA PHE A 169 18.40 4.33 4.60
C PHE A 169 19.76 3.98 5.18
N LEU A 170 20.82 4.51 4.56
CA LEU A 170 22.17 4.42 5.09
C LEU A 170 22.52 5.75 5.76
N VAL A 171 22.68 5.72 7.08
CA VAL A 171 22.96 6.91 7.90
C VAL A 171 24.37 6.80 8.49
N THR A 172 25.18 7.87 8.35
CA THR A 172 26.50 7.96 8.93
C THR A 172 26.42 8.75 10.23
N ILE A 173 26.81 8.12 11.34
CA ILE A 173 26.74 8.73 12.68
C ILE A 173 27.73 9.90 12.79
N PRO A 174 27.27 11.13 13.12
CA PRO A 174 28.12 12.28 13.31
C PRO A 174 28.88 12.20 14.66
N GLU A 175 29.88 13.04 14.81
CA GLU A 175 30.55 13.24 16.11
C GLU A 175 29.60 13.92 17.10
N THR A 176 29.43 13.35 18.29
CA THR A 176 28.55 13.83 19.33
C THR A 176 29.02 13.32 20.70
N ASP A 177 28.32 13.71 21.78
CA ASP A 177 28.54 13.15 23.09
C ASP A 177 28.18 11.67 23.18
N PHE A 178 28.88 10.91 24.02
CA PHE A 178 28.58 9.52 24.28
C PHE A 178 27.17 9.37 24.87
N GLY A 179 26.46 8.37 24.44
CA GLY A 179 25.10 8.12 24.91
C GLY A 179 24.29 7.25 23.94
N SER A 180 23.04 7.07 24.29
CA SER A 180 22.08 6.28 23.53
C SER A 180 20.96 7.19 23.06
N TYR A 181 20.83 7.34 21.76
CA TYR A 181 19.84 8.24 21.13
C TYR A 181 19.23 7.58 19.91
N PRO A 182 17.97 7.87 19.58
CA PRO A 182 17.37 7.40 18.36
C PRO A 182 17.95 8.12 17.12
N ILE A 183 17.98 7.41 16.02
CA ILE A 183 18.23 8.02 14.70
C ILE A 183 16.86 8.43 14.15
N VAL A 184 16.74 9.68 13.74
CA VAL A 184 15.52 10.23 13.14
C VAL A 184 15.76 10.44 11.67
N ILE A 185 14.93 9.81 10.82
CA ILE A 185 14.96 10.01 9.35
C ILE A 185 13.71 10.76 8.92
N SER A 186 13.86 11.69 7.99
CA SER A 186 12.77 12.49 7.44
C SER A 186 12.80 12.45 5.91
N PHE A 187 11.65 12.30 5.27
CA PHE A 187 11.45 12.33 3.83
C PHE A 187 9.96 12.56 3.51
N ASN A 188 9.64 13.11 2.35
CA ASN A 188 8.26 13.36 1.91
C ASN A 188 7.40 14.08 2.95
N GLY A 189 8.00 14.91 3.82
CA GLY A 189 7.30 15.62 4.89
C GLY A 189 6.92 14.77 6.11
N ARG A 190 7.35 13.50 6.18
CA ARG A 190 7.16 12.61 7.32
C ARG A 190 8.47 12.35 8.05
N THR A 191 8.35 11.83 9.27
CA THR A 191 9.48 11.49 10.13
C THR A 191 9.28 10.08 10.68
N LEU A 192 10.35 9.27 10.64
CA LEU A 192 10.42 7.96 11.26
C LEU A 192 11.58 7.96 12.27
N THR A 193 11.40 7.23 13.36
CA THR A 193 12.37 7.19 14.47
C THR A 193 12.74 5.74 14.76
N THR A 194 14.04 5.44 14.85
CA THR A 194 14.53 4.11 15.23
C THR A 194 14.43 3.90 16.75
N GLY A 195 14.75 2.71 17.21
CA GLY A 195 15.25 2.52 18.57
C GLY A 195 16.60 3.21 18.79
N ASP A 196 17.09 3.18 20.03
CA ASP A 196 18.32 3.88 20.38
C ASP A 196 19.58 3.24 19.79
N PHE A 197 20.40 4.04 19.14
CA PHE A 197 21.75 3.69 18.75
C PHE A 197 22.71 4.15 19.86
N GLU A 198 23.58 3.25 20.36
CA GLU A 198 24.56 3.57 21.39
C GLU A 198 25.85 4.11 20.76
N TYR A 199 26.13 5.41 20.97
CA TYR A 199 27.38 6.03 20.58
C TYR A 199 28.43 5.85 21.67
N LYS A 200 29.47 5.05 21.39
CA LYS A 200 30.53 4.72 22.31
C LYS A 200 31.85 4.53 21.58
N GLU A 201 32.96 4.74 22.28
CA GLU A 201 34.27 4.36 21.82
C GLU A 201 34.45 2.84 21.97
N LEU A 202 34.90 2.18 20.90
CA LEU A 202 35.23 0.75 20.96
C LEU A 202 36.61 0.61 21.58
N VAL A 203 36.68 0.38 22.87
CA VAL A 203 37.95 0.09 23.57
C VAL A 203 38.24 -1.41 23.37
N PHE A 204 39.26 -1.72 22.62
CA PHE A 204 39.77 -3.08 22.55
C PHE A 204 40.69 -3.30 23.75
N GLU A 205 40.20 -3.96 24.79
CA GLU A 205 41.09 -4.47 25.86
C GLU A 205 42.00 -5.56 25.29
N ARG A 206 43.28 -5.22 25.13
CA ARG A 206 44.28 -6.21 24.79
C ARG A 206 44.59 -7.02 26.04
N THR A 207 43.96 -8.20 26.19
CA THR A 207 44.36 -9.15 27.24
C THR A 207 45.75 -9.68 26.88
N VAL A 208 46.78 -9.10 27.46
CA VAL A 208 48.16 -9.63 27.39
C VAL A 208 48.22 -10.79 28.38
N THR A 209 47.99 -12.00 27.90
CA THR A 209 48.29 -13.21 28.68
C THR A 209 49.82 -13.35 28.76
N THR A 210 50.41 -12.88 29.85
CA THR A 210 51.79 -13.21 30.17
C THR A 210 51.83 -14.70 30.51
N LEU A 211 52.36 -15.50 29.60
CA LEU A 211 52.69 -16.88 29.91
C LEU A 211 53.75 -16.85 31.03
N PRO A 212 53.56 -17.63 32.11
CA PRO A 212 54.60 -17.72 33.13
C PRO A 212 55.84 -18.28 32.49
N GLY A 213 56.90 -17.47 32.47
CA GLY A 213 58.18 -17.87 31.96
C GLY A 213 58.73 -19.04 32.78
N SER A 214 58.92 -20.20 32.15
CA SER A 214 59.70 -21.28 32.69
C SER A 214 61.15 -20.79 32.73
N CYS A 215 61.64 -20.41 33.89
CA CYS A 215 63.06 -20.25 34.13
C CYS A 215 63.71 -21.66 34.12
N PHE A 216 64.37 -21.99 33.03
CA PHE A 216 65.40 -23.04 33.06
C PHE A 216 66.68 -22.40 33.54
N CYS A 217 67.03 -22.61 34.80
CA CYS A 217 68.38 -22.45 35.30
C CYS A 217 69.13 -23.72 35.00
N ASN A 218 70.28 -23.55 34.32
CA ASN A 218 71.37 -24.53 34.33
C ASN A 218 72.63 -23.81 34.85
#